data_476fcd0e199aec94ecc45628b63f44af
#
_entry.id   476fcd0e199aec94ecc45628b63f44af
#
_cell.length_a   1.000
_cell.length_b   1.000
_cell.length_c   1.000
_cell.angle_alpha   90.00
_cell.angle_beta   90.00
_cell.angle_gamma   90.00
#
_symmetry.space_group_name_H-M   'P 1'
#
loop_
_entity.id
_entity.type
_entity.pdbx_description
1 polymer ?
#
loop_
_entity_poly.entity_id
_entity_poly.type
_entity_poly.pdbx_seq_one_letter_code
_entity_poly.pdbx_strand_id
1 'polypeptide(L)' 'MKEIDEKSFEIEKGSNYGSGESYFYVIYAEYTDGTPLTEDELDELNADDIYMNQLAYDRAY' A
#
# COMPACT_ATOMS: atom_id res chain seq x y z
N MET A 1 1.00 19.21 -3.30
CA MET A 1 1.16 17.78 -2.98
C MET A 1 0.28 16.97 -3.92
N LYS A 2 0.85 15.97 -4.58
CA LYS A 2 0.08 15.13 -5.49
C LYS A 2 -0.74 14.12 -4.70
N GLU A 3 -1.96 13.90 -5.17
CA GLU A 3 -2.81 12.86 -4.58
C GLU A 3 -2.50 11.53 -5.22
N ILE A 4 -2.57 10.48 -4.42
CA ILE A 4 -2.37 9.11 -4.90
C ILE A 4 -3.70 8.57 -5.40
N ASP A 5 -3.68 7.97 -6.58
CA ASP A 5 -4.85 7.32 -7.16
C ASP A 5 -5.01 5.94 -6.51
N GLU A 6 -5.96 5.83 -5.60
CA GLU A 6 -6.20 4.58 -4.89
C GLU A 6 -6.59 3.43 -5.82
N LYS A 7 -7.13 3.73 -6.98
CA LYS A 7 -7.49 2.70 -7.96
C LYS A 7 -6.28 2.07 -8.64
N SER A 8 -5.14 2.76 -8.59
CA SER A 8 -3.90 2.29 -9.21
C SER A 8 -3.13 1.32 -8.31
N PHE A 9 -3.51 1.17 -7.05
CA PHE A 9 -2.77 0.36 -6.09
C PHE A 9 -2.70 -1.09 -6.52
N GLU A 10 -1.49 -1.62 -6.54
CA GLU A 10 -1.24 -3.06 -6.57
C GLU A 10 -0.73 -3.45 -5.19
N ILE A 11 -1.41 -4.39 -4.57
CA ILE A 11 -1.19 -4.72 -3.18
C ILE A 11 -0.83 -6.20 -3.08
N GLU A 12 0.19 -6.48 -2.29
CA GLU A 12 0.57 -7.85 -1.98
C GLU A 12 0.13 -8.17 -0.56
N LYS A 13 -0.56 -9.29 -0.41
CA LYS A 13 -1.02 -9.81 0.88
C LYS A 13 -0.54 -11.23 1.04
N GLY A 14 -0.24 -11.61 2.27
CA GLY A 14 0.14 -12.98 2.56
C GLY A 14 0.22 -13.21 4.05
N SER A 15 0.63 -14.41 4.43
CA SER A 15 0.84 -14.75 5.82
C SER A 15 2.14 -15.53 5.96
N ASN A 16 2.84 -15.29 7.07
CA ASN A 16 4.06 -16.01 7.37
C ASN A 16 3.74 -17.38 7.96
N TYR A 17 4.26 -18.40 7.33
CA TYR A 17 4.12 -19.77 7.83
C TYR A 17 4.80 -19.91 9.18
N GLY A 18 4.09 -20.46 10.14
CA GLY A 18 4.63 -20.74 11.45
C GLY A 18 4.46 -19.67 12.49
N SER A 19 4.33 -18.41 12.09
CA SER A 19 4.11 -17.31 13.03
C SER A 19 2.65 -16.88 13.09
N GLY A 20 1.86 -17.21 12.07
CA GLY A 20 0.46 -16.79 11.98
C GLY A 20 0.29 -15.31 11.64
N GLU A 21 1.37 -14.60 11.36
CA GLU A 21 1.30 -13.20 11.01
C GLU A 21 0.96 -13.00 9.55
N SER A 22 0.09 -12.03 9.29
CA SER A 22 -0.23 -11.62 7.93
C SER A 22 0.47 -10.33 7.61
N TYR A 23 0.77 -10.15 6.33
CA TYR A 23 1.35 -8.90 5.85
C TYR A 23 0.48 -8.32 4.73
N PHE A 24 0.61 -7.01 4.55
CA PHE A 24 -0.13 -6.25 3.56
C PHE A 24 0.73 -5.04 3.21
N TYR A 25 1.07 -4.90 1.93
CA TYR A 25 1.84 -3.74 1.50
C TYR A 25 1.58 -3.41 0.03
N VAL A 26 1.77 -2.13 -0.30
CA VAL A 26 1.60 -1.63 -1.65
C VAL A 26 2.90 -1.84 -2.42
N ILE A 27 2.81 -2.55 -3.54
CA ILE A 27 3.97 -2.80 -4.40
C ILE A 27 4.03 -1.86 -5.59
N TYR A 28 2.91 -1.21 -5.91
CA TYR A 28 2.84 -0.25 -7.01
C TYR A 28 1.69 0.70 -6.76
N ALA A 29 1.90 1.97 -7.11
CA ALA A 29 0.85 2.98 -7.08
C ALA A 29 1.19 4.10 -8.04
N GLU A 30 0.20 4.88 -8.40
CA GLU A 30 0.35 6.07 -9.24
C GLU A 30 -0.34 7.25 -8.58
N TYR A 31 0.14 8.44 -8.90
CA TYR A 31 -0.58 9.65 -8.55
C TYR A 31 -1.76 9.85 -9.51
N THR A 32 -2.68 10.74 -9.14
CA THR A 32 -3.87 11.02 -9.97
C THR A 32 -3.54 11.59 -11.33
N ASP A 33 -2.34 12.13 -11.50
CA ASP A 33 -1.86 12.62 -12.78
C ASP A 33 -1.24 11.54 -13.67
N GLY A 34 -1.21 10.29 -13.19
CA GLY A 34 -0.65 9.16 -13.93
C GLY A 34 0.82 8.89 -13.69
N THR A 35 1.49 9.68 -12.84
CA THR A 35 2.90 9.50 -12.53
C THR A 35 3.06 8.36 -11.51
N PRO A 36 3.87 7.33 -11.80
CA PRO A 36 4.07 6.27 -10.82
C PRO A 36 4.92 6.73 -9.64
N LEU A 37 4.64 6.15 -8.47
CA LEU A 37 5.45 6.39 -7.29
C LEU A 37 6.82 5.73 -7.46
N THR A 38 7.85 6.41 -6.95
CA THR A 38 9.21 5.84 -6.90
C THR A 38 9.28 4.81 -5.78
N GLU A 39 10.36 4.02 -5.77
CA GLU A 39 10.58 3.05 -4.70
C GLU A 39 10.64 3.74 -3.33
N ASP A 40 11.32 4.90 -3.25
CA ASP A 40 11.40 5.66 -2.00
C ASP A 40 10.01 6.12 -1.55
N GLU A 41 9.19 6.57 -2.48
CA GLU A 41 7.83 6.99 -2.17
C GLU A 41 6.97 5.81 -1.71
N LEU A 42 7.13 4.65 -2.32
CA LEU A 42 6.43 3.45 -1.90
C LEU A 42 6.88 3.01 -0.51
N ASP A 43 8.17 3.09 -0.22
CA ASP A 43 8.70 2.77 1.10
C ASP A 43 8.12 3.69 2.18
N GLU A 44 8.03 4.98 1.90
CA GLU A 44 7.42 5.94 2.82
C GLU A 44 5.95 5.64 3.05
N LEU A 45 5.24 5.31 1.98
CA LEU A 45 3.82 4.96 2.06
C LEU A 45 3.61 3.73 2.94
N ASN A 46 4.42 2.69 2.72
CA ASN A 46 4.31 1.45 3.47
C ASN A 46 4.75 1.61 4.93
N ALA A 47 5.60 2.60 5.22
CA ALA A 47 6.03 2.89 6.58
C ALA A 47 4.99 3.66 7.39
N ASP A 48 3.97 4.23 6.74
CA ASP A 48 2.90 4.95 7.43
C ASP A 48 1.86 3.96 7.93
N ASP A 49 2.02 3.52 9.16
CA ASP A 49 1.15 2.50 9.76
C ASP A 49 -0.31 2.94 9.81
N ILE A 50 -0.55 4.22 10.07
CA ILE A 50 -1.92 4.74 10.14
C ILE A 50 -2.59 4.63 8.78
N TYR A 51 -1.91 5.09 7.74
CA TYR A 51 -2.44 5.04 6.38
C TYR A 51 -2.64 3.59 5.92
N MET A 52 -1.65 2.73 6.19
CA MET A 52 -1.71 1.34 5.76
C MET A 52 -2.82 0.58 6.48
N ASN A 53 -3.04 0.86 7.76
CA ASN A 53 -4.14 0.25 8.50
C ASN A 53 -5.50 0.66 7.93
N GLN A 54 -5.67 1.93 7.59
CA GLN A 54 -6.90 2.40 6.96
C GLN A 54 -7.12 1.77 5.60
N LEU A 55 -6.06 1.66 4.82
CA LEU A 55 -6.13 1.05 3.48
C LEU A 55 -6.51 -0.42 3.58
N ALA A 56 -5.90 -1.15 4.50
CA ALA A 56 -6.21 -2.55 4.72
C ALA A 56 -7.67 -2.74 5.15
N TYR A 57 -8.15 -1.88 6.03
CA TYR A 57 -9.53 -1.92 6.50
C TYR A 57 -10.50 -1.68 5.34
N ASP A 58 -10.25 -0.65 4.55
CA ASP A 58 -11.11 -0.29 3.42
C ASP A 58 -11.15 -1.39 2.36
N ARG A 59 -10.03 -2.09 2.17
CA ARG A 59 -9.95 -3.11 1.13
C ARG A 59 -10.33 -4.52 1.62
N ALA A 60 -10.37 -4.73 2.92
CA ALA A 60 -10.79 -6.00 3.50
C ALA A 60 -12.31 -6.15 3.50
N TYR A 61 -13.00 -5.05 3.40
CA TYR A 61 -14.46 -4.97 3.42
C TYR A 61 -14.96 -4.19 2.19
#